data_ed36de86c457f2d7d96e0dced17307bf
#
_entry.id   ed36de86c457f2d7d96e0dced17307bf
#
_cell.length_a   1.000
_cell.length_b   1.000
_cell.length_c   1.000
_cell.angle_alpha   90.00
_cell.angle_beta   90.00
_cell.angle_gamma   90.00
#
_symmetry.space_group_name_H-M   'P 1'
#
loop_
_entity.id
_entity.type
_entity.pdbx_description
1 polymer ?
#
loop_
_entity_poly.entity_id
_entity_poly.type
_entity_poly.pdbx_seq_one_letter_code
_entity_poly.pdbx_strand_id
1 'polypeptide(L)'
;MFYIGGNAGKSNIEVHDIQFVAAEKPEDAWPILRDVWFGDKDKIHIDGYSRITWADGYSIALSSEPSGSAKKLFFVNAGGYRPDTLAELHEFDLFVAENAQQAKSKALKTLLCGANHQHKDNLKDVDDCLLLEKVGEFYIDLVPSDSGKRDQPEWQGYQPIGI
;
A
#
# COMPACT_ATOMS: atom_id res chain seq x y z
N MET A 1 0.97 4.50 -6.53
CA MET A 1 1.43 3.95 -5.24
C MET A 1 2.94 4.08 -5.18
N PHE A 2 3.45 4.63 -4.09
CA PHE A 2 4.87 4.83 -3.85
C PHE A 2 5.30 4.09 -2.59
N TYR A 3 6.44 3.42 -2.66
CA TYR A 3 7.14 2.87 -1.50
C TYR A 3 8.27 3.83 -1.17
N ILE A 4 8.17 4.48 -0.02
CA ILE A 4 9.10 5.52 0.42
C ILE A 4 9.82 5.09 1.68
N GLY A 5 11.03 5.56 1.86
CA GLY A 5 11.88 5.25 2.98
C GLY A 5 12.65 6.46 3.50
N GLY A 6 13.27 6.29 4.64
CA GLY A 6 14.13 7.29 5.27
C GLY A 6 14.35 7.07 6.75
N ASN A 7 15.02 8.00 7.38
CA ASN A 7 15.24 7.99 8.81
C ASN A 7 14.09 8.67 9.56
N ALA A 8 13.86 8.27 10.79
CA ALA A 8 12.93 8.91 11.70
C ALA A 8 13.63 9.15 13.05
N GLY A 9 14.14 10.37 13.25
CA GLY A 9 14.81 10.78 14.45
C GLY A 9 15.99 9.87 14.83
N LYS A 10 15.85 9.09 15.91
CA LYS A 10 16.89 8.21 16.44
C LYS A 10 16.76 6.74 16.00
N SER A 11 16.03 6.48 14.92
CA SER A 11 15.93 5.10 14.41
C SER A 11 17.31 4.55 14.03
N ASN A 12 17.58 3.29 14.41
CA ASN A 12 18.82 2.60 14.04
C ASN A 12 18.74 1.93 12.68
N ILE A 13 17.53 1.73 12.18
CA ILE A 13 17.24 1.20 10.85
C ILE A 13 16.33 2.17 10.13
N GLU A 14 16.37 2.12 8.83
CA GLU A 14 15.47 2.86 7.96
C GLU A 14 14.03 2.42 8.17
N VAL A 15 13.11 3.38 8.12
CA VAL A 15 11.67 3.14 8.17
C VAL A 15 11.05 3.36 6.81
N HIS A 16 9.99 2.63 6.50
CA HIS A 16 9.33 2.69 5.20
C HIS A 16 7.83 2.91 5.37
N ASP A 17 7.22 3.43 4.31
CA ASP A 17 5.78 3.63 4.24
C ASP A 17 5.26 3.50 2.80
N ILE A 18 3.96 3.27 2.66
CA ILE A 18 3.25 3.29 1.38
C ILE A 18 2.40 4.54 1.30
N GLN A 19 2.53 5.27 0.19
CA GLN A 19 1.71 6.45 -0.09
C GLN A 19 1.03 6.34 -1.46
N PHE A 20 -0.19 6.88 -1.53
CA PHE A 20 -1.00 6.94 -2.73
C PHE A 20 -1.13 8.39 -3.18
N VAL A 21 -0.72 8.67 -4.41
CA VAL A 21 -0.76 10.01 -4.98
C VAL A 21 -1.35 9.95 -6.38
N ALA A 22 -2.30 10.84 -6.67
CA ALA A 22 -2.76 11.09 -8.03
C ALA A 22 -1.83 12.12 -8.68
N ALA A 23 -1.10 11.70 -9.71
CA ALA A 23 -0.13 12.53 -10.41
C ALA A 23 0.00 12.07 -11.88
N GLU A 24 0.33 12.99 -12.78
CA GLU A 24 0.59 12.64 -14.18
C GLU A 24 1.96 11.99 -14.37
N LYS A 25 2.95 12.47 -13.61
CA LYS A 25 4.33 11.98 -13.59
C LYS A 25 4.77 11.67 -12.16
N PRO A 26 5.68 10.72 -11.96
CA PRO A 26 6.19 10.41 -10.62
C PRO A 26 6.75 11.62 -9.87
N GLU A 27 7.43 12.52 -10.58
CA GLU A 27 8.07 13.71 -10.00
C GLU A 27 7.04 14.70 -9.43
N ASP A 28 5.83 14.76 -9.98
CA ASP A 28 4.75 15.62 -9.50
C ASP A 28 4.27 15.19 -8.10
N ALA A 29 4.52 13.92 -7.71
CA ALA A 29 4.21 13.41 -6.38
C ALA A 29 5.20 13.87 -5.30
N TRP A 30 6.44 14.25 -5.65
CA TRP A 30 7.49 14.50 -4.66
C TRP A 30 7.14 15.55 -3.60
N PRO A 31 6.52 16.71 -3.91
CA PRO A 31 6.11 17.66 -2.89
C PRO A 31 5.10 17.05 -1.89
N ILE A 32 4.16 16.25 -2.40
CA ILE A 32 3.14 15.58 -1.59
C ILE A 32 3.79 14.53 -0.68
N LEU A 33 4.68 13.71 -1.23
CA LEU A 33 5.40 12.67 -0.47
C LEU A 33 6.23 13.28 0.66
N ARG A 34 6.92 14.41 0.41
CA ARG A 34 7.65 15.14 1.45
C ARG A 34 6.74 15.69 2.53
N ASP A 35 5.55 16.14 2.17
CA ASP A 35 4.60 16.69 3.13
C ASP A 35 4.06 15.63 4.08
N VAL A 36 3.65 14.48 3.53
CA VAL A 36 3.08 13.37 4.31
C VAL A 36 4.13 12.54 5.05
N TRP A 37 5.43 12.64 4.68
CA TRP A 37 6.49 11.88 5.34
C TRP A 37 6.63 12.25 6.82
N PHE A 38 6.53 11.25 7.68
CA PHE A 38 6.57 11.42 9.14
C PHE A 38 7.99 11.45 9.72
N GLY A 39 9.01 11.04 8.95
CA GLY A 39 10.41 11.02 9.38
C GLY A 39 11.16 12.31 9.06
N ASP A 40 12.48 12.22 9.04
CA ASP A 40 13.38 13.34 8.76
C ASP A 40 13.22 13.81 7.30
N LYS A 41 12.85 15.06 7.11
CA LYS A 41 12.48 15.61 5.80
C LYS A 41 13.62 15.65 4.78
N ASP A 42 14.87 15.74 5.26
CA ASP A 42 16.07 15.71 4.42
C ASP A 42 16.53 14.28 4.05
N LYS A 43 15.91 13.25 4.64
CA LYS A 43 16.29 11.83 4.48
C LYS A 43 15.30 11.00 3.67
N ILE A 44 14.16 11.58 3.31
CA ILE A 44 13.16 10.86 2.51
C ILE A 44 13.70 10.51 1.12
N HIS A 45 13.41 9.30 0.67
CA HIS A 45 13.66 8.83 -0.70
C HIS A 45 12.51 7.92 -1.17
N ILE A 46 12.48 7.67 -2.45
CA ILE A 46 11.59 6.70 -3.08
C ILE A 46 12.41 5.45 -3.38
N ASP A 47 11.92 4.29 -2.97
CA ASP A 47 12.49 2.97 -3.28
C ASP A 47 11.79 2.29 -4.46
N GLY A 48 10.57 2.70 -4.72
CA GLY A 48 9.84 2.21 -5.87
C GLY A 48 8.47 2.85 -6.03
N TYR A 49 7.93 2.72 -7.23
CA TYR A 49 6.55 3.11 -7.49
C TYR A 49 5.92 2.21 -8.55
N SER A 50 4.59 2.17 -8.49
CA SER A 50 3.76 1.50 -9.49
C SER A 50 2.53 2.35 -9.78
N ARG A 51 2.16 2.44 -11.04
CA ARG A 51 0.85 2.94 -11.44
C ARG A 51 -0.17 1.86 -11.15
N ILE A 52 -1.21 2.20 -10.40
CA ILE A 52 -2.25 1.25 -10.04
C ILE A 52 -3.41 1.39 -11.01
N THR A 53 -3.63 0.35 -11.81
CA THR A 53 -4.69 0.28 -12.83
C THR A 53 -5.65 -0.87 -12.60
N TRP A 54 -5.26 -1.84 -11.78
CA TRP A 54 -6.06 -3.02 -11.50
C TRP A 54 -5.76 -3.59 -10.09
N ALA A 55 -6.80 -4.07 -9.40
CA ALA A 55 -6.68 -4.85 -8.18
C ALA A 55 -7.89 -5.77 -8.00
N ASP A 56 -7.65 -6.99 -7.52
CA ASP A 56 -8.64 -7.93 -6.97
C ASP A 56 -9.88 -8.10 -7.86
N GLY A 57 -9.70 -8.21 -9.19
CA GLY A 57 -10.77 -8.41 -10.16
C GLY A 57 -11.43 -7.13 -10.70
N TYR A 58 -10.84 -5.95 -10.45
CA TYR A 58 -11.37 -4.66 -10.87
C TYR A 58 -10.32 -3.79 -11.54
N SER A 59 -10.67 -3.14 -12.63
CA SER A 59 -9.93 -2.00 -13.15
C SER A 59 -10.19 -0.79 -12.28
N ILE A 60 -9.12 -0.01 -12.04
CA ILE A 60 -9.14 1.18 -11.19
C ILE A 60 -8.98 2.41 -12.06
N ALA A 61 -9.86 3.37 -11.90
CA ALA A 61 -9.79 4.66 -12.55
C ALA A 61 -9.98 5.78 -11.53
N LEU A 62 -9.53 6.99 -11.88
CA LEU A 62 -9.78 8.20 -11.14
C LEU A 62 -10.98 8.94 -11.74
N SER A 63 -11.87 9.44 -10.89
CA SER A 63 -13.09 10.17 -11.27
C SER A 63 -13.21 11.47 -10.49
N SER A 64 -13.76 12.52 -11.10
CA SER A 64 -14.16 13.74 -10.40
C SER A 64 -15.42 13.56 -9.54
N GLU A 65 -16.20 12.50 -9.80
CA GLU A 65 -17.45 12.25 -9.12
C GLU A 65 -17.37 11.00 -8.23
N PRO A 66 -18.10 10.98 -7.11
CA PRO A 66 -18.15 9.81 -6.23
C PRO A 66 -18.68 8.58 -6.98
N SER A 67 -18.02 7.43 -6.77
CA SER A 67 -18.55 6.15 -7.27
C SER A 67 -19.79 5.74 -6.48
N GLY A 68 -20.86 5.35 -7.21
CA GLY A 68 -22.06 4.75 -6.59
C GLY A 68 -21.90 3.27 -6.23
N SER A 69 -20.74 2.68 -6.42
CA SER A 69 -20.47 1.26 -6.17
C SER A 69 -20.52 0.91 -4.68
N ALA A 70 -21.15 -0.23 -4.36
CA ALA A 70 -21.03 -0.83 -3.02
C ALA A 70 -19.64 -1.38 -2.74
N LYS A 71 -18.84 -1.66 -3.78
CA LYS A 71 -17.46 -2.11 -3.67
C LYS A 71 -16.54 -0.92 -3.46
N LYS A 72 -15.56 -1.09 -2.57
CA LYS A 72 -14.56 -0.09 -2.21
C LYS A 72 -13.16 -0.71 -2.33
N LEU A 73 -12.17 0.13 -2.59
CA LEU A 73 -10.76 -0.26 -2.59
C LEU A 73 -10.18 -0.10 -1.19
N PHE A 74 -9.48 -1.12 -0.73
CA PHE A 74 -8.76 -1.11 0.54
C PHE A 74 -7.29 -1.45 0.32
N PHE A 75 -6.41 -0.68 0.92
CA PHE A 75 -5.03 -1.08 1.13
C PHE A 75 -4.96 -1.84 2.46
N VAL A 76 -4.37 -3.03 2.46
CA VAL A 76 -4.23 -3.84 3.67
C VAL A 76 -2.77 -4.23 3.84
N ASN A 77 -2.21 -3.90 4.99
CA ASN A 77 -0.91 -4.35 5.45
C ASN A 77 -1.10 -5.45 6.50
N ALA A 78 -0.38 -6.55 6.35
CA ALA A 78 -0.37 -7.66 7.28
C ALA A 78 1.03 -7.84 7.88
N GLY A 79 1.11 -8.02 9.18
CA GLY A 79 2.30 -8.38 9.92
C GLY A 79 2.33 -9.87 10.25
N GLY A 80 3.52 -10.43 10.39
CA GLY A 80 3.68 -11.83 10.76
C GLY A 80 5.10 -12.17 11.16
N TYR A 81 5.25 -13.30 11.84
CA TYR A 81 6.54 -13.73 12.38
C TYR A 81 6.96 -15.10 11.85
N ARG A 82 8.26 -15.28 11.73
CA ARG A 82 8.89 -16.60 11.57
C ARG A 82 9.79 -16.89 12.76
N PRO A 83 9.83 -18.15 13.23
CA PRO A 83 10.61 -18.52 14.43
C PRO A 83 12.12 -18.28 14.30
N ASP A 84 12.62 -18.20 13.08
CA ASP A 84 14.05 -18.06 12.75
C ASP A 84 14.49 -16.61 12.49
N THR A 85 13.57 -15.64 12.61
CA THR A 85 13.88 -14.23 12.38
C THR A 85 13.47 -13.35 13.56
N LEU A 86 14.29 -12.35 13.87
CA LEU A 86 13.95 -11.35 14.88
C LEU A 86 12.94 -10.33 14.36
N ALA A 87 13.06 -9.96 13.09
CA ALA A 87 12.23 -8.93 12.49
C ALA A 87 10.85 -9.48 12.14
N GLU A 88 9.82 -8.68 12.37
CA GLU A 88 8.50 -8.89 11.84
C GLU A 88 8.50 -8.79 10.32
N LEU A 89 7.74 -9.64 9.67
CA LEU A 89 7.52 -9.61 8.22
C LEU A 89 6.27 -8.80 7.93
N HIS A 90 6.36 -7.91 6.95
CA HIS A 90 5.21 -7.16 6.45
C HIS A 90 4.96 -7.50 4.99
N GLU A 91 3.70 -7.71 4.65
CA GLU A 91 3.25 -7.86 3.28
C GLU A 91 1.94 -7.08 3.10
N PHE A 92 1.80 -6.40 1.98
CA PHE A 92 0.64 -5.56 1.71
C PHE A 92 0.13 -5.74 0.28
N ASP A 93 -1.16 -5.46 0.10
CA ASP A 93 -1.79 -5.42 -1.23
C ASP A 93 -3.10 -4.62 -1.20
N LEU A 94 -3.70 -4.48 -2.38
CA LEU A 94 -4.98 -3.83 -2.60
C LEU A 94 -6.10 -4.88 -2.72
N PHE A 95 -7.20 -4.65 -2.02
CA PHE A 95 -8.37 -5.54 -1.99
C PHE A 95 -9.64 -4.76 -2.28
N VAL A 96 -10.54 -5.37 -3.06
CA VAL A 96 -11.87 -4.82 -3.32
C VAL A 96 -12.89 -5.57 -2.48
N ALA A 97 -13.62 -4.83 -1.63
CA ALA A 97 -14.60 -5.39 -0.71
C ALA A 97 -15.74 -4.39 -0.44
N GLU A 98 -16.79 -4.83 0.23
CA GLU A 98 -17.88 -3.95 0.66
C GLU A 98 -17.56 -3.21 1.97
N ASN A 99 -16.68 -3.80 2.78
CA ASN A 99 -16.26 -3.25 4.06
C ASN A 99 -14.87 -3.75 4.47
N ALA A 100 -14.28 -3.11 5.47
CA ALA A 100 -12.95 -3.43 5.97
C ALA A 100 -12.82 -4.87 6.48
N GLN A 101 -13.85 -5.44 7.09
CA GLN A 101 -13.81 -6.82 7.60
C GLN A 101 -13.65 -7.84 6.47
N GLN A 102 -14.35 -7.64 5.35
CA GLN A 102 -14.19 -8.48 4.16
C GLN A 102 -12.80 -8.30 3.54
N ALA A 103 -12.27 -7.07 3.45
CA ALA A 103 -10.93 -6.80 2.95
C ALA A 103 -9.86 -7.50 3.81
N LYS A 104 -9.93 -7.36 5.14
CA LYS A 104 -9.04 -8.06 6.09
C LYS A 104 -9.12 -9.58 5.94
N SER A 105 -10.32 -10.13 5.80
CA SER A 105 -10.51 -11.58 5.62
C SER A 105 -9.89 -12.09 4.32
N LYS A 106 -9.92 -11.30 3.23
CA LYS A 106 -9.23 -11.63 1.97
C LYS A 106 -7.72 -11.57 2.15
N ALA A 107 -7.21 -10.50 2.75
CA ALA A 107 -5.78 -10.30 2.98
C ALA A 107 -5.15 -11.44 3.79
N LEU A 108 -5.78 -11.85 4.88
CA LEU A 108 -5.30 -12.96 5.71
C LEU A 108 -5.22 -14.32 4.98
N LYS A 109 -5.93 -14.49 3.87
CA LYS A 109 -5.88 -15.70 3.05
C LYS A 109 -4.75 -15.68 2.01
N THR A 110 -4.28 -14.49 1.64
CA THR A 110 -3.36 -14.30 0.51
C THR A 110 -2.00 -13.76 0.91
N LEU A 111 -1.95 -12.88 1.91
CA LEU A 111 -0.71 -12.28 2.38
C LEU A 111 0.02 -13.22 3.35
N LEU A 112 1.34 -13.16 3.36
CA LEU A 112 2.21 -13.95 4.24
C LEU A 112 1.95 -15.47 4.17
N CYS A 113 1.67 -15.99 2.98
CA CYS A 113 1.40 -17.40 2.70
C CYS A 113 2.64 -18.31 2.89
N GLY A 114 3.38 -18.20 3.90
CA GLY A 114 4.60 -18.97 4.22
C GLY A 114 5.08 -18.66 5.62
N ALA A 115 4.47 -17.70 6.29
CA ALA A 115 4.67 -17.50 7.72
C ALA A 115 3.96 -18.63 8.47
N ASN A 116 4.69 -19.36 9.33
CA ASN A 116 4.23 -20.56 10.00
C ASN A 116 2.96 -20.33 10.83
N HIS A 117 1.92 -21.07 10.49
CA HIS A 117 0.65 -21.11 11.23
C HIS A 117 0.68 -22.04 12.47
N GLN A 118 1.82 -22.27 13.09
CA GLN A 118 1.98 -23.39 14.04
C GLN A 118 1.69 -23.09 15.51
N HIS A 119 1.14 -21.95 15.89
CA HIS A 119 0.75 -21.72 17.28
C HIS A 119 -0.64 -21.12 17.41
N LYS A 120 -1.29 -21.39 18.55
CA LYS A 120 -2.65 -20.92 18.91
C LYS A 120 -2.80 -19.41 18.99
N ASP A 121 -1.71 -18.68 18.97
CA ASP A 121 -1.67 -17.24 18.88
C ASP A 121 -1.45 -16.90 17.40
N ASN A 122 -2.32 -16.13 16.82
CA ASN A 122 -2.22 -15.67 15.43
C ASN A 122 -0.89 -14.95 15.23
N LEU A 123 0.13 -15.65 14.70
CA LEU A 123 1.42 -15.05 14.33
C LEU A 123 1.32 -14.19 13.07
N LYS A 124 0.11 -13.97 12.59
CA LYS A 124 -0.23 -13.18 11.41
C LYS A 124 -1.52 -12.46 11.68
N ASP A 125 -1.49 -11.14 11.59
CA ASP A 125 -2.66 -10.29 11.72
C ASP A 125 -2.62 -9.16 10.70
N VAL A 126 -3.71 -8.42 10.58
CA VAL A 126 -3.78 -7.20 9.80
C VAL A 126 -3.40 -6.02 10.68
N ASP A 127 -2.25 -5.41 10.37
CA ASP A 127 -1.76 -4.23 11.10
C ASP A 127 -2.56 -2.98 10.72
N ASP A 128 -2.87 -2.83 9.43
CA ASP A 128 -3.65 -1.71 8.94
C ASP A 128 -4.59 -2.11 7.80
N CYS A 129 -5.68 -1.38 7.69
CA CYS A 129 -6.67 -1.52 6.62
C CYS A 129 -7.23 -0.15 6.26
N LEU A 130 -6.62 0.48 5.27
CA LEU A 130 -6.96 1.82 4.82
C LEU A 130 -8.00 1.78 3.70
N LEU A 131 -9.12 2.47 3.89
CA LEU A 131 -10.09 2.71 2.82
C LEU A 131 -9.53 3.78 1.85
N LEU A 132 -9.38 3.40 0.60
CA LEU A 132 -9.02 4.31 -0.49
C LEU A 132 -10.30 4.73 -1.25
N GLU A 133 -11.00 5.72 -0.74
CA GLU A 133 -12.17 6.32 -1.39
C GLU A 133 -11.77 7.47 -2.31
N LYS A 134 -10.75 8.23 -1.90
CA LYS A 134 -10.15 9.34 -2.66
C LYS A 134 -8.64 9.29 -2.62
N VAL A 135 -8.03 9.79 -3.67
CA VAL A 135 -6.60 10.10 -3.72
C VAL A 135 -6.46 11.53 -4.25
N GLY A 136 -6.03 12.46 -3.39
CA GLY A 136 -6.11 13.90 -3.67
C GLY A 136 -7.56 14.33 -3.88
N GLU A 137 -7.82 15.00 -4.98
CA GLU A 137 -9.16 15.47 -5.36
C GLU A 137 -10.02 14.42 -6.08
N PHE A 138 -9.44 13.27 -6.46
CA PHE A 138 -10.09 12.27 -7.28
C PHE A 138 -10.67 11.13 -6.45
N TYR A 139 -11.88 10.71 -6.81
CA TYR A 139 -12.50 9.48 -6.30
C TYR A 139 -11.96 8.26 -7.04
N ILE A 140 -11.90 7.13 -6.33
CA ILE A 140 -11.59 5.84 -6.92
C ILE A 140 -12.86 5.25 -7.54
N ASP A 141 -12.81 4.94 -8.82
CA ASP A 141 -13.85 4.22 -9.54
C ASP A 141 -13.39 2.79 -9.86
N LEU A 142 -14.27 1.82 -9.63
CA LEU A 142 -13.99 0.39 -9.75
C LEU A 142 -14.89 -0.24 -10.78
N VAL A 143 -14.29 -0.78 -11.84
CA VAL A 143 -15.02 -1.48 -12.90
C VAL A 143 -14.62 -2.97 -12.90
N PRO A 144 -15.56 -3.93 -12.79
CA PRO A 144 -15.24 -5.35 -12.86
C PRO A 144 -14.40 -5.70 -14.09
N SER A 145 -13.30 -6.43 -13.89
CA SER A 145 -12.32 -6.75 -14.93
C SER A 145 -11.57 -8.05 -14.62
N ASP A 146 -12.11 -9.18 -15.04
CA ASP A 146 -11.53 -10.50 -14.81
C ASP A 146 -10.25 -10.75 -15.63
N SER A 147 -10.04 -9.99 -16.72
CA SER A 147 -8.87 -10.10 -17.59
C SER A 147 -7.68 -9.23 -17.14
N GLY A 148 -7.85 -8.42 -16.11
CA GLY A 148 -6.78 -7.58 -15.56
C GLY A 148 -5.70 -8.41 -14.89
N LYS A 149 -4.54 -7.79 -14.71
CA LYS A 149 -3.39 -8.36 -14.01
C LYS A 149 -2.88 -7.37 -12.99
N ARG A 150 -2.34 -7.88 -11.88
CA ARG A 150 -1.65 -7.06 -10.88
C ARG A 150 -0.56 -6.23 -11.54
N ASP A 151 -0.59 -4.94 -11.27
CA ASP A 151 0.43 -4.02 -11.74
C ASP A 151 1.79 -4.38 -11.14
N GLN A 152 2.83 -4.28 -11.95
CA GLN A 152 4.21 -4.49 -11.53
C GLN A 152 4.86 -3.14 -11.24
N PRO A 153 5.90 -3.09 -10.40
CA PRO A 153 6.65 -1.86 -10.23
C PRO A 153 7.15 -1.31 -11.57
N GLU A 154 6.85 -0.04 -11.84
CA GLU A 154 7.39 0.66 -13.01
C GLU A 154 8.86 1.02 -12.80
N TRP A 155 9.22 1.25 -11.54
CA TRP A 155 10.60 1.56 -11.17
C TRP A 155 10.90 1.11 -9.73
N GLN A 156 12.12 0.66 -9.51
CA GLN A 156 12.70 0.36 -8.20
C GLN A 156 14.14 0.84 -8.15
N GLY A 157 14.57 1.39 -7.02
CA GLY A 157 15.92 1.89 -6.83
C GLY A 157 16.00 2.78 -5.59
N TYR A 158 16.88 3.77 -5.64
CA TYR A 158 17.02 4.75 -4.57
C TYR A 158 17.00 6.17 -5.17
N GLN A 159 15.91 6.88 -4.95
CA GLN A 159 15.72 8.27 -5.43
C GLN A 159 15.54 9.21 -4.25
N PRO A 160 16.58 9.91 -3.80
CA PRO A 160 16.46 10.95 -2.79
C PRO A 160 15.52 12.07 -3.28
N ILE A 161 14.58 12.46 -2.44
CA ILE A 161 13.68 13.57 -2.69
C ILE A 161 13.63 14.56 -1.51
N GLY A 162 14.48 14.36 -0.51
CA GLY A 162 14.62 15.26 0.65
C GLY A 162 15.07 16.67 0.26
N ILE A 163 14.80 17.65 1.12
CA ILE A 163 15.19 19.07 1.00
C ILE A 163 15.77 19.56 2.32
#